data_f74ef94cf269feea2b94ba3bfacb025a
#
_entry.id   f74ef94cf269feea2b94ba3bfacb025a
#
_cell.length_a   1.000
_cell.length_b   1.000
_cell.length_c   1.000
_cell.angle_alpha   90.00
_cell.angle_beta   90.00
_cell.angle_gamma   90.00
#
_symmetry.space_group_name_H-M   'P 1'
#
loop_
_entity.id
_entity.type
_entity.pdbx_description
1 polymer ?
#
loop_
_entity_poly.entity_id
_entity_poly.type
_entity_poly.pdbx_seq_one_letter_code
_entity_poly.pdbx_strand_id
1 'polypeptide(L)'
;MTGEMGMKQIKDTFFIVVGNMICSLGIGTIALRLGLSLGGVSGLAKVLHNVLPVSISILVLAVNLVLFALAYFFVGKKFAMNSFLSVILFPVFLEIAQSITVLDCLKEDLLLGTMIGGVLLGSGSGLILRGNGSSGGFDIIGVILNKYFNVKTASTMALIDVFVLVFQIRIENLMLSIYGVVMIFITSYMVNLILTKENNEVKIMIFSKKEDEIQDMLLHERDCGCSILHGETGYTKEKMRVIVSIMPYDKVNHVKQSI
;
A
#
# COMPACT_ATOMS: atom_id res chain seq x y z
N MET A 1 -27.05 -3.66 8.08
CA MET A 1 -25.80 -3.94 8.83
C MET A 1 -25.12 -5.27 8.47
N THR A 2 -25.82 -6.41 8.37
CA THR A 2 -25.20 -7.70 8.00
C THR A 2 -24.74 -7.78 6.55
N GLY A 3 -25.45 -7.18 5.60
CA GLY A 3 -25.11 -7.17 4.17
C GLY A 3 -23.88 -6.32 3.83
N GLU A 4 -23.71 -5.17 4.46
CA GLU A 4 -22.56 -4.28 4.24
C GLU A 4 -21.25 -4.88 4.79
N MET A 5 -21.31 -5.56 5.94
CA MET A 5 -20.15 -6.28 6.47
C MET A 5 -19.72 -7.42 5.56
N GLY A 6 -20.64 -8.15 4.94
CA GLY A 6 -20.35 -9.21 3.97
C GLY A 6 -19.68 -8.66 2.70
N MET A 7 -20.22 -7.58 2.12
CA MET A 7 -19.61 -6.95 0.93
C MET A 7 -18.21 -6.40 1.20
N LYS A 8 -17.98 -5.80 2.36
CA LYS A 8 -16.64 -5.31 2.74
C LYS A 8 -15.63 -6.46 2.87
N GLN A 9 -16.05 -7.59 3.43
CA GLN A 9 -15.16 -8.75 3.59
C GLN A 9 -14.82 -9.39 2.23
N ILE A 10 -15.79 -9.48 1.30
CA ILE A 10 -15.55 -9.95 -0.07
C ILE A 10 -14.56 -9.04 -0.79
N LYS A 11 -14.73 -7.73 -0.67
CA LYS A 11 -13.81 -6.72 -1.25
C LYS A 11 -12.39 -6.84 -0.68
N ASP A 12 -12.25 -6.97 0.64
CA ASP A 12 -10.96 -7.16 1.30
C ASP A 12 -10.26 -8.44 0.77
N THR A 13 -10.99 -9.57 0.71
CA THR A 13 -10.46 -10.83 0.19
C THR A 13 -10.06 -10.73 -1.28
N PHE A 14 -10.87 -10.07 -2.12
CA PHE A 14 -10.55 -9.84 -3.53
C PHE A 14 -9.22 -9.07 -3.69
N PHE A 15 -9.03 -7.99 -2.94
CA PHE A 15 -7.77 -7.23 -2.97
C PHE A 15 -6.57 -8.07 -2.53
N ILE A 16 -6.74 -8.94 -1.53
CA ILE A 16 -5.68 -9.83 -1.07
C ILE A 16 -5.31 -10.84 -2.16
N VAL A 17 -6.28 -11.49 -2.79
CA VAL A 17 -6.01 -12.48 -3.85
C VAL A 17 -5.32 -11.86 -5.05
N VAL A 18 -5.88 -10.77 -5.58
CA VAL A 18 -5.30 -10.05 -6.72
C VAL A 18 -3.95 -9.46 -6.37
N GLY A 19 -3.80 -8.89 -5.18
CA GLY A 19 -2.54 -8.34 -4.71
C GLY A 19 -1.43 -9.39 -4.60
N ASN A 20 -1.74 -10.57 -4.06
CA ASN A 20 -0.79 -11.68 -4.00
C ASN A 20 -0.39 -12.17 -5.40
N MET A 21 -1.34 -12.27 -6.33
CA MET A 21 -1.04 -12.66 -7.70
C MET A 21 -0.07 -11.68 -8.37
N ILE A 22 -0.33 -10.37 -8.28
CA ILE A 22 0.52 -9.31 -8.87
C ILE A 22 1.89 -9.26 -8.19
N CYS A 23 1.94 -9.36 -6.86
CA CYS A 23 3.17 -9.37 -6.09
C CYS A 23 4.05 -10.58 -6.45
N SER A 24 3.45 -11.77 -6.54
CA SER A 24 4.13 -13.00 -6.92
C SER A 24 4.67 -12.95 -8.36
N LEU A 25 3.94 -12.32 -9.29
CA LEU A 25 4.45 -12.06 -10.63
C LEU A 25 5.71 -11.18 -10.59
N GLY A 26 5.70 -10.06 -9.86
CA GLY A 26 6.86 -9.18 -9.75
C GLY A 26 8.09 -9.87 -9.17
N ILE A 27 7.90 -10.70 -8.14
CA ILE A 27 9.00 -11.44 -7.51
C ILE A 27 9.43 -12.64 -8.38
N GLY A 28 8.50 -13.50 -8.79
CA GLY A 28 8.80 -14.78 -9.44
C GLY A 28 9.35 -14.62 -10.85
N THR A 29 8.79 -13.71 -11.66
CA THR A 29 9.20 -13.53 -13.05
C THR A 29 10.37 -12.55 -13.21
N ILE A 30 10.56 -11.61 -12.27
CA ILE A 30 11.53 -10.53 -12.41
C ILE A 30 12.59 -10.57 -11.32
N ALA A 31 12.23 -10.29 -10.07
CA ALA A 31 13.22 -10.06 -9.03
C ALA A 31 14.12 -11.27 -8.76
N LEU A 32 13.55 -12.48 -8.67
CA LEU A 32 14.33 -13.71 -8.48
C LEU A 32 15.18 -14.05 -9.71
N ARG A 33 14.68 -13.81 -10.91
CA ARG A 33 15.39 -14.14 -12.15
C ARG A 33 16.54 -13.17 -12.45
N LEU A 34 16.41 -11.92 -12.04
CA LEU A 34 17.48 -10.93 -12.14
C LEU A 34 18.50 -11.06 -11.00
N GLY A 35 18.22 -11.90 -10.00
CA GLY A 35 19.06 -12.04 -8.82
C GLY A 35 19.11 -10.80 -7.95
N LEU A 36 18.07 -9.95 -8.03
CA LEU A 36 18.02 -8.69 -7.27
C LEU A 36 18.03 -8.97 -5.76
N SER A 37 18.80 -8.18 -5.04
CA SER A 37 18.73 -8.16 -3.59
C SER A 37 17.38 -7.61 -3.15
N LEU A 38 16.57 -8.45 -2.55
CA LEU A 38 15.28 -8.04 -2.00
C LEU A 38 15.46 -7.64 -0.54
N GLY A 39 14.81 -6.56 -0.13
CA GLY A 39 14.65 -6.22 1.28
C GLY A 39 13.76 -7.24 2.01
N GLY A 40 13.12 -6.80 3.07
CA GLY A 40 12.13 -7.59 3.78
C GLY A 40 12.72 -8.70 4.66
N VAL A 41 11.83 -9.57 5.12
CA VAL A 41 12.17 -10.67 6.03
C VAL A 41 13.13 -11.67 5.39
N SER A 42 13.00 -11.92 4.08
CA SER A 42 13.92 -12.83 3.36
C SER A 42 15.34 -12.29 3.33
N GLY A 43 15.48 -10.98 3.14
CA GLY A 43 16.78 -10.30 3.19
C GLY A 43 17.41 -10.35 4.58
N LEU A 44 16.63 -10.10 5.63
CA LEU A 44 17.09 -10.23 7.01
C LEU A 44 17.51 -11.67 7.31
N ALA A 45 16.75 -12.67 6.86
CA ALA A 45 17.08 -14.07 7.08
C ALA A 45 18.40 -14.46 6.41
N LYS A 46 18.71 -13.94 5.21
CA LYS A 46 20.03 -14.14 4.56
C LYS A 46 21.16 -13.55 5.40
N VAL A 47 21.00 -12.33 5.92
CA VAL A 47 22.00 -11.71 6.79
C VAL A 47 22.21 -12.54 8.06
N LEU A 48 21.14 -12.98 8.70
CA LEU A 48 21.22 -13.81 9.91
C LEU A 48 21.83 -15.18 9.65
N HIS A 49 21.58 -15.79 8.50
CA HIS A 49 22.16 -17.09 8.12
C HIS A 49 23.69 -17.06 8.06
N ASN A 50 24.28 -15.92 7.68
CA ASN A 50 25.74 -15.78 7.67
C ASN A 50 26.37 -15.72 9.07
N VAL A 51 25.58 -15.40 10.09
CA VAL A 51 26.03 -15.30 11.48
C VAL A 51 25.65 -16.55 12.28
N LEU A 52 24.50 -17.14 11.94
CA LEU A 52 23.91 -18.28 12.67
C LEU A 52 23.89 -19.52 11.77
N PRO A 53 24.27 -20.72 12.27
CA PRO A 53 24.22 -21.96 11.53
C PRO A 53 22.78 -22.52 11.42
N VAL A 54 21.82 -21.66 11.03
CA VAL A 54 20.38 -22.00 10.92
C VAL A 54 19.93 -21.74 9.49
N SER A 55 19.12 -22.64 8.93
CA SER A 55 18.64 -22.48 7.55
C SER A 55 17.79 -21.19 7.38
N ILE A 56 17.89 -20.57 6.19
CA ILE A 56 17.17 -19.35 5.85
C ILE A 56 15.64 -19.54 6.05
N SER A 57 15.12 -20.71 5.66
CA SER A 57 13.70 -21.02 5.80
C SER A 57 13.20 -20.99 7.26
N ILE A 58 14.00 -21.52 8.19
CA ILE A 58 13.68 -21.49 9.62
C ILE A 58 13.72 -20.05 10.15
N LEU A 59 14.70 -19.27 9.74
CA LEU A 59 14.82 -17.86 10.12
C LEU A 59 13.65 -17.02 9.60
N VAL A 60 13.26 -17.21 8.34
CA VAL A 60 12.07 -16.55 7.77
C VAL A 60 10.81 -16.93 8.53
N LEU A 61 10.64 -18.23 8.84
CA LEU A 61 9.50 -18.70 9.61
C LEU A 61 9.45 -18.09 11.01
N ALA A 62 10.59 -18.07 11.71
CA ALA A 62 10.69 -17.52 13.06
C ALA A 62 10.35 -16.02 13.09
N VAL A 63 10.93 -15.23 12.17
CA VAL A 63 10.66 -13.80 12.06
C VAL A 63 9.19 -13.55 11.72
N ASN A 64 8.63 -14.27 10.75
CA ASN A 64 7.23 -14.14 10.38
C ASN A 64 6.28 -14.50 11.54
N LEU A 65 6.60 -15.53 12.33
CA LEU A 65 5.79 -15.92 13.47
C LEU A 65 5.74 -14.81 14.54
N VAL A 66 6.87 -14.15 14.80
CA VAL A 66 6.94 -12.97 15.66
C VAL A 66 6.11 -11.82 15.08
N LEU A 67 6.26 -11.53 13.77
CA LEU A 67 5.51 -10.48 13.11
C LEU A 67 3.99 -10.74 13.13
N PHE A 68 3.56 -11.99 12.96
CA PHE A 68 2.15 -12.37 13.08
C PHE A 68 1.61 -12.19 14.50
N ALA A 69 2.39 -12.55 15.51
CA ALA A 69 2.01 -12.30 16.89
C ALA A 69 1.84 -10.79 17.14
N LEU A 70 2.78 -9.96 16.66
CA LEU A 70 2.66 -8.51 16.73
C LEU A 70 1.42 -8.00 15.98
N ALA A 71 1.14 -8.51 14.78
CA ALA A 71 -0.06 -8.16 14.02
C ALA A 71 -1.34 -8.46 14.79
N TYR A 72 -1.42 -9.63 15.42
CA TYR A 72 -2.59 -10.03 16.21
C TYR A 72 -2.83 -9.13 17.40
N PHE A 73 -1.78 -8.81 18.17
CA PHE A 73 -1.90 -8.00 19.39
C PHE A 73 -2.07 -6.50 19.11
N PHE A 74 -1.33 -5.95 18.13
CA PHE A 74 -1.27 -4.50 17.91
C PHE A 74 -2.24 -4.02 16.83
N VAL A 75 -2.46 -4.77 15.76
CA VAL A 75 -3.37 -4.37 14.68
C VAL A 75 -4.76 -4.94 14.90
N GLY A 76 -4.87 -6.24 15.14
CA GLY A 76 -6.12 -6.92 15.47
C GLY A 76 -6.34 -8.23 14.71
N LYS A 77 -7.31 -9.01 15.22
CA LYS A 77 -7.62 -10.36 14.73
C LYS A 77 -7.97 -10.40 13.22
N LYS A 78 -8.74 -9.43 12.73
CA LYS A 78 -9.15 -9.39 11.31
C LYS A 78 -7.95 -9.26 10.38
N PHE A 79 -7.03 -8.35 10.70
CA PHE A 79 -5.80 -8.15 9.95
C PHE A 79 -4.91 -9.41 9.96
N ALA A 80 -4.75 -10.05 11.13
CA ALA A 80 -3.97 -11.28 11.26
C ALA A 80 -4.57 -12.43 10.42
N MET A 81 -5.90 -12.62 10.43
CA MET A 81 -6.57 -13.63 9.61
C MET A 81 -6.40 -13.37 8.10
N ASN A 82 -6.56 -12.13 7.66
CA ASN A 82 -6.35 -11.75 6.28
C ASN A 82 -4.88 -11.95 5.85
N SER A 83 -3.94 -11.64 6.72
CA SER A 83 -2.52 -11.89 6.49
C SER A 83 -2.20 -13.37 6.42
N PHE A 84 -2.84 -14.20 7.22
CA PHE A 84 -2.70 -15.66 7.14
C PHE A 84 -3.14 -16.21 5.78
N LEU A 85 -4.25 -15.69 5.22
CA LEU A 85 -4.68 -16.03 3.87
C LEU A 85 -3.61 -15.69 2.84
N SER A 86 -3.00 -14.52 2.96
CA SER A 86 -1.91 -14.06 2.08
C SER A 86 -0.70 -15.00 2.11
N VAL A 87 -0.31 -15.44 3.31
CA VAL A 87 0.84 -16.35 3.50
C VAL A 87 0.63 -17.70 2.83
N ILE A 88 -0.62 -18.17 2.73
CA ILE A 88 -0.93 -19.40 2.01
C ILE A 88 -0.96 -19.17 0.49
N LEU A 89 -1.57 -18.07 0.04
CA LEU A 89 -1.75 -17.79 -1.39
C LEU A 89 -0.44 -17.39 -2.07
N PHE A 90 0.42 -16.65 -1.38
CA PHE A 90 1.65 -16.11 -1.95
C PHE A 90 2.60 -17.19 -2.51
N PRO A 91 2.95 -18.26 -1.78
CA PRO A 91 3.82 -19.31 -2.30
C PRO A 91 3.22 -20.03 -3.52
N VAL A 92 1.91 -20.27 -3.52
CA VAL A 92 1.21 -20.92 -4.64
C VAL A 92 1.31 -20.07 -5.91
N PHE A 93 0.99 -18.78 -5.81
CA PHE A 93 1.13 -17.88 -6.95
C PHE A 93 2.58 -17.65 -7.36
N LEU A 94 3.52 -17.68 -6.41
CA LEU A 94 4.95 -17.54 -6.69
C LEU A 94 5.47 -18.72 -7.52
N GLU A 95 5.07 -19.95 -7.21
CA GLU A 95 5.43 -21.13 -7.97
C GLU A 95 4.88 -21.06 -9.41
N ILE A 96 3.63 -20.66 -9.56
CA ILE A 96 3.03 -20.41 -10.88
C ILE A 96 3.79 -19.32 -11.62
N ALA A 97 4.11 -18.20 -10.96
CA ALA A 97 4.83 -17.09 -11.57
C ALA A 97 6.23 -17.49 -12.06
N GLN A 98 6.94 -18.33 -11.31
CA GLN A 98 8.27 -18.83 -11.71
C GLN A 98 8.24 -19.70 -12.98
N SER A 99 7.11 -20.33 -13.30
CA SER A 99 6.97 -21.10 -14.54
C SER A 99 6.72 -20.22 -15.79
N ILE A 100 6.38 -18.93 -15.59
CA ILE A 100 6.10 -17.99 -16.68
C ILE A 100 7.41 -17.43 -17.23
N THR A 101 7.73 -17.69 -18.51
CA THR A 101 8.96 -17.28 -19.17
C THR A 101 8.83 -16.05 -20.07
N VAL A 102 7.61 -15.53 -20.23
CA VAL A 102 7.31 -14.41 -21.17
C VAL A 102 8.11 -13.14 -20.85
N LEU A 103 8.47 -12.92 -19.60
CA LEU A 103 9.24 -11.74 -19.17
C LEU A 103 10.77 -11.99 -19.12
N ASP A 104 11.26 -13.09 -19.69
CA ASP A 104 12.69 -13.39 -19.71
C ASP A 104 13.50 -12.40 -20.56
N CYS A 105 12.87 -11.70 -21.51
CA CYS A 105 13.50 -10.61 -22.24
C CYS A 105 13.99 -9.46 -21.32
N LEU A 106 13.43 -9.29 -20.13
CA LEU A 106 13.86 -8.27 -19.18
C LEU A 106 15.22 -8.59 -18.52
N LYS A 107 15.75 -9.80 -18.69
CA LYS A 107 17.09 -10.16 -18.20
C LYS A 107 18.21 -9.39 -18.88
N GLU A 108 17.97 -8.91 -20.10
CA GLU A 108 18.94 -8.13 -20.88
C GLU A 108 19.04 -6.68 -20.40
N ASP A 109 17.98 -6.16 -19.77
CA ASP A 109 17.95 -4.80 -19.21
C ASP A 109 17.58 -4.83 -17.73
N LEU A 110 18.62 -4.84 -16.88
CA LEU A 110 18.48 -4.90 -15.43
C LEU A 110 17.72 -3.69 -14.87
N LEU A 111 17.88 -2.50 -15.46
CA LEU A 111 17.17 -1.31 -15.03
C LEU A 111 15.68 -1.39 -15.32
N LEU A 112 15.32 -1.75 -16.56
CA LEU A 112 13.93 -1.91 -16.97
C LEU A 112 13.24 -3.00 -16.14
N GLY A 113 13.90 -4.14 -15.95
CA GLY A 113 13.40 -5.22 -15.10
C GLY A 113 13.18 -4.77 -13.66
N THR A 114 14.12 -4.00 -13.10
CA THR A 114 13.98 -3.44 -11.74
C THR A 114 12.78 -2.49 -11.62
N MET A 115 12.56 -1.64 -12.62
CA MET A 115 11.43 -0.71 -12.63
C MET A 115 10.09 -1.46 -12.70
N ILE A 116 9.95 -2.39 -13.63
CA ILE A 116 8.71 -3.18 -13.81
C ILE A 116 8.47 -4.05 -12.57
N GLY A 117 9.52 -4.72 -12.07
CA GLY A 117 9.46 -5.52 -10.85
C GLY A 117 9.00 -4.70 -9.65
N GLY A 118 9.55 -3.49 -9.46
CA GLY A 118 9.15 -2.58 -8.40
C GLY A 118 7.69 -2.11 -8.49
N VAL A 119 7.22 -1.82 -9.71
CA VAL A 119 5.81 -1.47 -9.96
C VAL A 119 4.88 -2.63 -9.63
N LEU A 120 5.19 -3.84 -10.09
CA LEU A 120 4.36 -5.03 -9.80
C LEU A 120 4.38 -5.36 -8.30
N LEU A 121 5.57 -5.41 -7.69
CA LEU A 121 5.72 -5.69 -6.26
C LEU A 121 4.97 -4.68 -5.41
N GLY A 122 5.16 -3.39 -5.69
CA GLY A 122 4.51 -2.31 -4.95
C GLY A 122 3.00 -2.25 -5.15
N SER A 123 2.54 -2.51 -6.38
CA SER A 123 1.10 -2.58 -6.67
C SER A 123 0.45 -3.75 -5.95
N GLY A 124 1.07 -4.94 -5.98
CA GLY A 124 0.59 -6.12 -5.29
C GLY A 124 0.55 -5.92 -3.77
N SER A 125 1.65 -5.46 -3.17
CA SER A 125 1.74 -5.19 -1.73
C SER A 125 0.74 -4.11 -1.29
N GLY A 126 0.59 -3.04 -2.08
CA GLY A 126 -0.40 -1.99 -1.80
C GLY A 126 -1.84 -2.51 -1.80
N LEU A 127 -2.18 -3.41 -2.72
CA LEU A 127 -3.51 -4.05 -2.76
C LEU A 127 -3.73 -4.98 -1.57
N ILE A 128 -2.73 -5.78 -1.17
CA ILE A 128 -2.82 -6.65 0.01
C ILE A 128 -3.09 -5.80 1.27
N LEU A 129 -2.33 -4.71 1.44
CA LEU A 129 -2.51 -3.79 2.56
C LEU A 129 -3.88 -3.11 2.54
N ARG A 130 -4.37 -2.72 1.34
CA ARG A 130 -5.71 -2.17 1.15
C ARG A 130 -6.81 -3.16 1.52
N GLY A 131 -6.58 -4.47 1.31
CA GLY A 131 -7.44 -5.56 1.77
C GLY A 131 -7.35 -5.85 3.26
N ASN A 132 -6.75 -4.96 4.08
CA ASN A 132 -6.48 -5.18 5.49
C ASN A 132 -5.73 -6.49 5.77
N GLY A 133 -4.71 -6.78 4.97
CA GLY A 133 -3.80 -7.92 5.12
C GLY A 133 -2.35 -7.51 4.94
N SER A 134 -1.45 -8.46 5.12
CA SER A 134 -0.01 -8.36 4.91
C SER A 134 0.48 -9.59 4.16
N SER A 135 1.53 -9.45 3.37
CA SER A 135 2.20 -10.59 2.73
C SER A 135 3.03 -11.43 3.70
N GLY A 136 3.09 -11.03 4.97
CA GLY A 136 3.91 -11.69 5.99
C GLY A 136 5.33 -11.13 6.05
N GLY A 137 5.49 -9.83 5.91
CA GLY A 137 6.77 -9.14 5.92
C GLY A 137 6.83 -7.96 6.91
N PHE A 138 7.80 -7.07 6.73
CA PHE A 138 7.94 -5.84 7.52
C PHE A 138 6.83 -4.80 7.27
N ASP A 139 5.98 -5.04 6.29
CA ASP A 139 4.71 -4.33 6.09
C ASP A 139 3.84 -4.34 7.37
N ILE A 140 3.87 -5.42 8.17
CA ILE A 140 3.22 -5.48 9.49
C ILE A 140 3.72 -4.36 10.41
N ILE A 141 5.05 -4.16 10.48
CA ILE A 141 5.63 -3.08 11.29
C ILE A 141 5.19 -1.71 10.76
N GLY A 142 5.17 -1.55 9.42
CA GLY A 142 4.67 -0.34 8.77
C GLY A 142 3.22 -0.02 9.15
N VAL A 143 2.35 -1.03 9.18
CA VAL A 143 0.94 -0.87 9.60
C VAL A 143 0.82 -0.53 11.07
N ILE A 144 1.61 -1.18 11.94
CA ILE A 144 1.63 -0.88 13.39
C ILE A 144 2.05 0.57 13.62
N LEU A 145 3.15 1.02 13.02
CA LEU A 145 3.64 2.39 13.16
C LEU A 145 2.67 3.41 12.58
N ASN A 146 2.00 3.10 11.48
CA ASN A 146 0.93 3.95 10.96
C ASN A 146 -0.21 4.10 11.96
N LYS A 147 -0.67 2.99 12.56
CA LYS A 147 -1.79 3.00 13.52
C LYS A 147 -1.52 3.82 14.77
N TYR A 148 -0.30 3.77 15.32
CA TYR A 148 0.02 4.40 16.61
C TYR A 148 0.70 5.76 16.47
N PHE A 149 1.48 5.97 15.41
CA PHE A 149 2.30 7.17 15.20
C PHE A 149 1.90 7.97 13.96
N ASN A 150 0.88 7.52 13.22
CA ASN A 150 0.42 8.15 11.98
C ASN A 150 1.52 8.36 10.91
N VAL A 151 2.53 7.48 10.91
CA VAL A 151 3.60 7.47 9.91
C VAL A 151 3.14 6.70 8.68
N LYS A 152 3.53 7.14 7.48
CA LYS A 152 3.14 6.46 6.23
C LYS A 152 3.72 5.04 6.19
N THR A 153 2.86 4.03 6.07
CA THR A 153 3.23 2.61 5.99
C THR A 153 4.31 2.35 4.94
N ALA A 154 4.12 2.89 3.72
CA ALA A 154 5.07 2.71 2.63
C ALA A 154 6.48 3.25 2.94
N SER A 155 6.57 4.41 3.58
CA SER A 155 7.86 5.01 3.97
C SER A 155 8.57 4.19 5.04
N THR A 156 7.81 3.66 6.00
CA THR A 156 8.37 2.79 7.06
C THR A 156 8.90 1.49 6.47
N MET A 157 8.14 0.86 5.56
CA MET A 157 8.58 -0.36 4.85
C MET A 157 9.89 -0.10 4.11
N ALA A 158 9.94 0.96 3.30
CA ALA A 158 11.13 1.31 2.53
C ALA A 158 12.35 1.53 3.43
N LEU A 159 12.17 2.20 4.56
CA LEU A 159 13.27 2.48 5.50
C LEU A 159 13.82 1.18 6.10
N ILE A 160 12.95 0.27 6.51
CA ILE A 160 13.37 -1.04 7.04
C ILE A 160 14.06 -1.86 5.95
N ASP A 161 13.50 -1.89 4.74
CA ASP A 161 14.06 -2.65 3.62
C ASP A 161 15.44 -2.13 3.20
N VAL A 162 15.62 -0.81 3.13
CA VAL A 162 16.93 -0.19 2.87
C VAL A 162 17.92 -0.54 3.98
N PHE A 163 17.49 -0.48 5.24
CA PHE A 163 18.34 -0.86 6.37
C PHE A 163 18.82 -2.32 6.25
N VAL A 164 17.93 -3.26 5.95
CA VAL A 164 18.28 -4.67 5.71
C VAL A 164 19.24 -4.81 4.53
N LEU A 165 19.00 -4.06 3.44
CA LEU A 165 19.84 -4.09 2.24
C LEU A 165 21.27 -3.61 2.51
N VAL A 166 21.47 -2.59 3.37
CA VAL A 166 22.80 -2.12 3.76
C VAL A 166 23.64 -3.25 4.38
N PHE A 167 23.01 -4.13 5.16
CA PHE A 167 23.73 -5.29 5.70
C PHE A 167 24.00 -6.38 4.64
N GLN A 168 23.16 -6.47 3.61
CA GLN A 168 23.35 -7.42 2.51
C GLN A 168 24.49 -7.03 1.56
N ILE A 169 24.84 -5.76 1.44
CA ILE A 169 25.90 -5.27 0.54
C ILE A 169 27.24 -6.01 0.77
N ARG A 170 27.52 -6.42 1.99
CA ARG A 170 28.74 -7.19 2.31
C ARG A 170 28.73 -8.64 1.85
N ILE A 171 27.55 -9.16 1.52
CA ILE A 171 27.30 -10.57 1.22
C ILE A 171 27.01 -10.76 -0.27
N GLU A 172 26.36 -9.79 -0.88
CA GLU A 172 25.88 -9.81 -2.26
C GLU A 172 26.66 -8.83 -3.15
N ASN A 173 26.42 -8.91 -4.46
CA ASN A 173 27.01 -7.98 -5.42
C ASN A 173 26.49 -6.56 -5.21
N LEU A 174 27.39 -5.60 -5.06
CA LEU A 174 27.08 -4.17 -4.88
C LEU A 174 26.10 -3.65 -5.96
N MET A 175 26.31 -4.06 -7.21
CA MET A 175 25.47 -3.65 -8.34
C MET A 175 24.00 -4.09 -8.13
N LEU A 176 23.78 -5.35 -7.76
CA LEU A 176 22.45 -5.90 -7.51
C LEU A 176 21.79 -5.25 -6.28
N SER A 177 22.58 -4.88 -5.29
CA SER A 177 22.10 -4.15 -4.12
C SER A 177 21.64 -2.73 -4.47
N ILE A 178 22.36 -2.03 -5.35
CA ILE A 178 21.95 -0.71 -5.84
C ILE A 178 20.60 -0.79 -6.59
N TYR A 179 20.46 -1.77 -7.49
CA TYR A 179 19.18 -1.99 -8.17
C TYR A 179 18.07 -2.39 -7.18
N GLY A 180 18.40 -3.16 -6.14
CA GLY A 180 17.48 -3.46 -5.03
C GLY A 180 16.97 -2.20 -4.33
N VAL A 181 17.86 -1.22 -4.06
CA VAL A 181 17.46 0.10 -3.50
C VAL A 181 16.49 0.82 -4.45
N VAL A 182 16.79 0.86 -5.74
CA VAL A 182 15.90 1.48 -6.74
C VAL A 182 14.52 0.79 -6.72
N MET A 183 14.51 -0.55 -6.68
CA MET A 183 13.28 -1.33 -6.59
C MET A 183 12.45 -0.99 -5.34
N ILE A 184 13.10 -0.84 -4.17
CA ILE A 184 12.45 -0.47 -2.92
C ILE A 184 11.77 0.91 -3.03
N PHE A 185 12.44 1.91 -3.62
CA PHE A 185 11.85 3.24 -3.81
C PHE A 185 10.61 3.20 -4.71
N ILE A 186 10.68 2.48 -5.83
CA ILE A 186 9.53 2.32 -6.73
C ILE A 186 8.39 1.57 -6.04
N THR A 187 8.69 0.49 -5.33
CA THR A 187 7.73 -0.29 -4.53
C THR A 187 7.04 0.59 -3.50
N SER A 188 7.81 1.36 -2.72
CA SER A 188 7.27 2.28 -1.71
C SER A 188 6.36 3.35 -2.32
N TYR A 189 6.76 3.92 -3.47
CA TYR A 189 5.95 4.89 -4.19
C TYR A 189 4.61 4.29 -4.62
N MET A 190 4.61 3.09 -5.20
CA MET A 190 3.40 2.39 -5.66
C MET A 190 2.48 2.01 -4.50
N VAL A 191 3.04 1.50 -3.39
CA VAL A 191 2.28 1.21 -2.16
C VAL A 191 1.58 2.46 -1.66
N ASN A 192 2.32 3.57 -1.54
CA ASN A 192 1.75 4.85 -1.09
C ASN A 192 0.64 5.34 -2.02
N LEU A 193 0.83 5.25 -3.33
CA LEU A 193 -0.16 5.64 -4.33
C LEU A 193 -1.47 4.86 -4.16
N ILE A 194 -1.40 3.55 -3.93
CA ILE A 194 -2.58 2.69 -3.79
C ILE A 194 -3.29 2.93 -2.46
N LEU A 195 -2.54 3.11 -1.37
CA LEU A 195 -3.11 3.36 -0.05
C LEU A 195 -3.75 4.75 0.05
N THR A 196 -3.14 5.75 -0.58
CA THR A 196 -3.66 7.14 -0.54
C THR A 196 -4.91 7.32 -1.39
N LYS A 197 -5.08 6.52 -2.46
CA LYS A 197 -6.19 6.65 -3.40
C LYS A 197 -7.57 6.39 -2.79
N GLU A 198 -7.65 5.77 -1.62
CA GLU A 198 -8.91 5.47 -0.92
C GLU A 198 -9.40 6.64 -0.05
N ASN A 199 -8.52 7.55 0.35
CA ASN A 199 -8.82 8.68 1.24
C ASN A 199 -8.91 10.02 0.48
N ASN A 200 -9.25 9.99 -0.79
CA ASN A 200 -9.41 11.20 -1.59
C ASN A 200 -10.77 11.90 -1.29
N GLU A 201 -11.03 12.15 -0.02
CA GLU A 201 -12.05 13.13 0.35
C GLU A 201 -11.46 14.53 0.20
N VAL A 202 -12.15 15.36 -0.55
CA VAL A 202 -11.76 16.75 -0.79
C VAL A 202 -12.70 17.65 -0.01
N LYS A 203 -12.12 18.54 0.77
CA LYS A 203 -12.86 19.63 1.38
C LYS A 203 -12.99 20.75 0.36
N ILE A 204 -14.21 21.06 -0.05
CA ILE A 204 -14.52 22.22 -0.90
C ILE A 204 -15.09 23.33 -0.04
N MET A 205 -14.66 24.56 -0.32
CA MET A 205 -15.26 25.79 0.22
C MET A 205 -15.84 26.57 -0.94
N ILE A 206 -17.13 26.84 -0.88
CA ILE A 206 -17.86 27.55 -1.95
C ILE A 206 -18.28 28.91 -1.43
N PHE A 207 -17.85 29.92 -2.16
CA PHE A 207 -18.18 31.33 -1.93
C PHE A 207 -19.10 31.78 -3.08
N SER A 208 -20.36 31.99 -2.81
CA SER A 208 -21.35 32.40 -3.85
C SER A 208 -22.40 33.27 -3.24
N LYS A 209 -23.05 34.11 -4.08
CA LYS A 209 -24.25 34.84 -3.68
C LYS A 209 -25.54 34.00 -3.80
N LYS A 210 -25.44 32.82 -4.45
CA LYS A 210 -26.56 31.87 -4.65
C LYS A 210 -26.44 30.69 -3.67
N GLU A 211 -26.25 30.98 -2.40
CA GLU A 211 -25.93 30.00 -1.38
C GLU A 211 -27.02 28.94 -1.20
N ASP A 212 -28.31 29.38 -1.22
CA ASP A 212 -29.45 28.47 -1.00
C ASP A 212 -29.63 27.48 -2.19
N GLU A 213 -29.46 27.95 -3.44
CA GLU A 213 -29.53 27.10 -4.63
C GLU A 213 -28.40 26.02 -4.60
N ILE A 214 -27.19 26.43 -4.21
CA ILE A 214 -26.03 25.51 -4.13
C ILE A 214 -26.21 24.54 -2.98
N GLN A 215 -26.75 24.96 -1.85
CA GLN A 215 -27.05 24.08 -0.73
C GLN A 215 -28.06 22.99 -1.12
N ASP A 216 -29.16 23.39 -1.77
CA ASP A 216 -30.20 22.46 -2.23
C ASP A 216 -29.63 21.46 -3.26
N MET A 217 -28.82 21.92 -4.20
CA MET A 217 -28.17 21.08 -5.19
C MET A 217 -27.24 20.05 -4.52
N LEU A 218 -26.43 20.46 -3.54
CA LEU A 218 -25.52 19.56 -2.82
C LEU A 218 -26.28 18.49 -2.03
N LEU A 219 -27.36 18.87 -1.34
CA LEU A 219 -28.11 17.97 -0.46
C LEU A 219 -29.02 17.02 -1.26
N HIS A 220 -29.77 17.55 -2.24
CA HIS A 220 -30.85 16.78 -2.90
C HIS A 220 -30.44 16.18 -4.24
N GLU A 221 -29.55 16.80 -5.00
CA GLU A 221 -29.14 16.27 -6.31
C GLU A 221 -27.84 15.44 -6.24
N ARG A 222 -26.94 15.79 -5.32
CA ARG A 222 -25.61 15.15 -5.26
C ARG A 222 -25.39 14.26 -4.04
N ASP A 223 -26.34 14.24 -3.12
CA ASP A 223 -26.24 13.46 -1.87
C ASP A 223 -24.88 13.73 -1.16
N CYS A 224 -24.55 15.02 -1.01
CA CYS A 224 -23.33 15.49 -0.36
C CYS A 224 -23.70 16.35 0.85
N GLY A 225 -23.29 15.92 2.03
CA GLY A 225 -23.46 16.73 3.25
C GLY A 225 -22.70 18.05 3.15
N CYS A 226 -23.28 19.13 3.66
CA CYS A 226 -22.61 20.42 3.74
C CYS A 226 -22.81 21.08 5.11
N SER A 227 -21.86 21.95 5.46
CA SER A 227 -21.92 22.80 6.64
C SER A 227 -21.83 24.25 6.20
N ILE A 228 -22.59 25.13 6.85
CA ILE A 228 -22.58 26.56 6.56
C ILE A 228 -21.76 27.28 7.63
N LEU A 229 -20.74 28.01 7.20
CA LEU A 229 -19.95 28.89 8.03
C LEU A 229 -20.41 30.34 7.80
N HIS A 230 -20.71 31.03 8.87
CA HIS A 230 -21.04 32.43 8.83
C HIS A 230 -19.78 33.30 9.01
N GLY A 231 -19.59 34.27 8.17
CA GLY A 231 -18.44 35.17 8.21
C GLY A 231 -18.79 36.56 7.71
N GLU A 232 -17.78 37.40 7.63
CA GLU A 232 -17.88 38.72 6.98
C GLU A 232 -16.69 38.92 6.03
N THR A 233 -16.91 39.67 4.97
CA THR A 233 -15.85 40.05 4.05
C THR A 233 -14.86 41.00 4.74
N GLY A 234 -13.55 40.79 4.56
CA GLY A 234 -12.52 41.57 5.25
C GLY A 234 -12.57 43.09 4.88
N TYR A 235 -12.90 43.40 3.64
CA TYR A 235 -12.89 44.79 3.10
C TYR A 235 -14.23 45.50 3.26
N THR A 236 -15.33 44.89 2.76
CA THR A 236 -16.66 45.52 2.75
C THR A 236 -17.46 45.32 4.03
N LYS A 237 -17.01 44.40 4.92
CA LYS A 237 -17.71 44.00 6.15
C LYS A 237 -19.13 43.47 5.93
N GLU A 238 -19.41 43.01 4.72
CA GLU A 238 -20.69 42.38 4.39
C GLU A 238 -20.75 40.97 4.98
N LYS A 239 -21.89 40.58 5.51
CA LYS A 239 -22.15 39.23 6.00
C LYS A 239 -22.18 38.27 4.81
N MET A 240 -21.50 37.14 4.94
CA MET A 240 -21.48 36.08 3.95
C MET A 240 -21.60 34.70 4.59
N ARG A 241 -22.13 33.76 3.84
CA ARG A 241 -22.16 32.35 4.20
C ARG A 241 -21.21 31.59 3.29
N VAL A 242 -20.38 30.72 3.85
CA VAL A 242 -19.47 29.88 3.13
C VAL A 242 -19.95 28.45 3.28
N ILE A 243 -20.25 27.79 2.17
CA ILE A 243 -20.64 26.40 2.17
C ILE A 243 -19.37 25.53 2.17
N VAL A 244 -19.25 24.67 3.17
CA VAL A 244 -18.16 23.70 3.29
C VAL A 244 -18.74 22.32 3.12
N SER A 245 -18.24 21.57 2.15
CA SER A 245 -18.63 20.18 1.92
C SER A 245 -17.39 19.28 1.83
N ILE A 246 -17.49 18.08 2.35
CA ILE A 246 -16.47 17.04 2.24
C ILE A 246 -17.06 15.95 1.37
N MET A 247 -16.41 15.66 0.25
CA MET A 247 -16.88 14.68 -0.72
C MET A 247 -15.74 13.95 -1.41
N PRO A 248 -15.99 12.76 -1.98
CA PRO A 248 -15.02 12.05 -2.80
C PRO A 248 -14.62 12.89 -4.03
N TYR A 249 -13.35 12.78 -4.45
CA TYR A 249 -12.76 13.57 -5.54
C TYR A 249 -13.51 13.42 -6.88
N ASP A 250 -14.05 12.26 -7.16
CA ASP A 250 -14.87 11.98 -8.35
C ASP A 250 -16.12 12.86 -8.43
N LYS A 251 -16.78 13.16 -7.30
CA LYS A 251 -17.93 14.04 -7.23
C LYS A 251 -17.57 15.53 -7.43
N VAL A 252 -16.32 15.93 -7.14
CA VAL A 252 -15.89 17.34 -7.21
C VAL A 252 -16.05 17.93 -8.60
N ASN A 253 -15.69 17.19 -9.65
CA ASN A 253 -15.79 17.66 -11.03
C ASN A 253 -17.26 17.90 -11.45
N HIS A 254 -18.16 17.03 -11.00
CA HIS A 254 -19.59 17.19 -11.26
C HIS A 254 -20.19 18.39 -10.52
N VAL A 255 -19.76 18.63 -9.28
CA VAL A 255 -20.18 19.79 -8.50
C VAL A 255 -19.66 21.10 -9.13
N LYS A 256 -18.39 21.13 -9.59
CA LYS A 256 -17.81 22.29 -10.28
C LYS A 256 -18.53 22.66 -11.59
N GLN A 257 -19.08 21.69 -12.29
CA GLN A 257 -19.83 21.94 -13.54
C GLN A 257 -21.26 22.43 -13.28
N SER A 258 -21.78 22.21 -12.08
CA SER A 258 -23.15 22.60 -11.71
C SER A 258 -23.24 23.97 -10.99
N ILE A 259 -22.09 24.49 -10.55
CA ILE A 259 -21.95 25.85 -9.95
C ILE A 259 -21.55 26.86 -11.02
#